data_0cec68e18db9702a03cafc782e9e2aaa
#
_entry.id   0cec68e18db9702a03cafc782e9e2aaa
#
_cell.length_a   1.000
_cell.length_b   1.000
_cell.length_c   1.000
_cell.angle_alpha   90.00
_cell.angle_beta   90.00
_cell.angle_gamma   90.00
#
_symmetry.space_group_name_H-M   'P 1'
#
loop_
_entity.id
_entity.type
_entity.pdbx_description
1 polymer ?
#
loop_
_entity_poly.entity_id
_entity_poly.type
_entity_poly.pdbx_seq_one_letter_code
_entity_poly.pdbx_strand_id
1 'polypeptide(L)'
;FRSKCSASVAWRLSEEKFIKDLELFSNLKLRAGWGQTGNAGNGTNLSIAQLSSANAMYWFFNGSSVINGAGIAQQKEIDTNLKWETNEQTNIGIDFAFMNNELSFSADYFIRDAKDLLLYRQIRPSTGFSNVYTNAGHIRNSGFEFTAAWNKSFSDWNIGIRLNGSTLKNEAIEVGDPIFSKSGSAQDGDNWDNHSITQNGYPVGS
;
A
#
# COMPACT_ATOMS: atom_id res chain seq x y z
N PHE A 1 -18.77 -9.57 2.20
CA PHE A 1 -18.59 -8.10 2.21
C PHE A 1 -18.07 -7.67 3.58
N ARG A 2 -16.89 -7.08 3.68
CA ARG A 2 -16.44 -6.39 4.91
C ARG A 2 -16.78 -4.92 4.76
N SER A 3 -17.59 -4.38 5.67
CA SER A 3 -17.84 -2.94 5.74
C SER A 3 -16.53 -2.22 6.02
N LYS A 4 -16.25 -1.17 5.27
CA LYS A 4 -15.14 -0.25 5.51
C LYS A 4 -15.71 1.04 6.04
N CYS A 5 -15.05 1.63 6.99
CA CYS A 5 -15.51 2.84 7.66
C CYS A 5 -14.42 3.89 7.70
N SER A 6 -14.83 5.13 7.85
CA SER A 6 -13.96 6.27 8.07
C SER A 6 -14.58 7.20 9.11
N ALA A 7 -13.73 7.89 9.84
CA ALA A 7 -14.11 8.91 10.80
C ALA A 7 -13.12 10.06 10.71
N SER A 8 -13.61 11.28 10.89
CA SER A 8 -12.76 12.46 10.99
C SER A 8 -13.33 13.45 11.99
N VAL A 9 -12.44 14.18 12.66
CA VAL A 9 -12.76 15.25 13.58
C VAL A 9 -11.87 16.44 13.28
N ALA A 10 -12.43 17.62 13.44
CA ALA A 10 -11.70 18.87 13.35
C ALA A 10 -12.16 19.81 14.45
N TRP A 11 -11.19 20.38 15.16
CA TRP A 11 -11.47 21.34 16.25
C TRP A 11 -10.81 22.68 15.93
N ARG A 12 -11.62 23.72 15.83
CA ARG A 12 -11.16 25.09 15.62
C ARG A 12 -10.86 25.74 16.94
N LEU A 13 -9.61 25.63 17.36
CA LEU A 13 -9.14 26.20 18.63
C LEU A 13 -9.17 27.74 18.65
N SER A 14 -9.05 28.41 17.50
CA SER A 14 -9.13 29.87 17.41
C SER A 14 -10.47 30.44 17.86
N GLU A 15 -11.54 29.64 17.94
CA GLU A 15 -12.84 30.08 18.43
C GLU A 15 -13.00 29.93 19.95
N GLU A 16 -12.08 29.21 20.61
CA GLU A 16 -12.10 29.01 22.06
C GLU A 16 -11.61 30.27 22.76
N LYS A 17 -12.28 30.64 23.86
CA LYS A 17 -12.00 31.89 24.63
C LYS A 17 -10.53 32.01 25.01
N PHE A 18 -9.91 30.92 25.48
CA PHE A 18 -8.53 30.92 25.97
C PHE A 18 -7.48 31.12 24.85
N ILE A 19 -7.83 30.88 23.59
CA ILE A 19 -6.98 31.18 22.42
C ILE A 19 -7.35 32.52 21.82
N LYS A 20 -8.65 32.84 21.79
CA LYS A 20 -9.17 34.09 21.24
C LYS A 20 -8.66 35.30 22.00
N ASP A 21 -8.57 35.20 23.32
CA ASP A 21 -8.09 36.26 24.21
C ASP A 21 -6.58 36.57 24.01
N LEU A 22 -5.83 35.66 23.35
CA LEU A 22 -4.42 35.90 23.01
C LEU A 22 -4.24 36.79 21.78
N GLU A 23 -5.26 36.96 20.93
CA GLU A 23 -5.28 37.76 19.70
C GLU A 23 -4.10 37.47 18.75
N LEU A 24 -3.44 36.30 18.93
CA LEU A 24 -2.24 35.91 18.19
C LEU A 24 -2.56 35.19 16.88
N PHE A 25 -3.56 34.28 16.94
CA PHE A 25 -3.89 33.41 15.81
C PHE A 25 -5.12 33.93 15.06
N SER A 26 -4.99 34.13 13.74
CA SER A 26 -6.15 34.36 12.87
C SER A 26 -6.92 33.06 12.60
N ASN A 27 -6.25 31.91 12.62
CA ASN A 27 -6.84 30.59 12.55
C ASN A 27 -5.94 29.61 13.28
N LEU A 28 -6.54 28.74 14.08
CA LEU A 28 -5.86 27.60 14.68
C LEU A 28 -6.84 26.41 14.71
N LYS A 29 -6.48 25.35 13.99
CA LYS A 29 -7.36 24.19 13.80
C LYS A 29 -6.56 22.90 13.92
N LEU A 30 -7.04 21.97 14.74
CA LEU A 30 -6.56 20.60 14.80
C LEU A 30 -7.46 19.70 13.95
N ARG A 31 -6.86 18.73 13.28
CA ARG A 31 -7.54 17.73 12.47
C ARG A 31 -7.04 16.33 12.82
N ALA A 32 -7.94 15.37 12.88
CA ALA A 32 -7.60 13.98 12.96
C ALA A 32 -8.57 13.20 12.06
N GLY A 33 -8.05 12.24 11.33
CA GLY A 33 -8.82 11.40 10.44
C GLY A 33 -8.28 9.99 10.41
N TRP A 34 -9.18 9.05 10.31
CA TRP A 34 -8.89 7.64 10.14
C TRP A 34 -9.88 7.03 9.15
N GLY A 35 -9.40 6.13 8.30
CA GLY A 35 -10.26 5.46 7.34
C GLY A 35 -9.66 4.17 6.81
N GLN A 36 -10.55 3.28 6.38
CA GLN A 36 -10.18 2.03 5.74
C GLN A 36 -10.83 1.93 4.38
N THR A 37 -10.07 1.46 3.38
CA THR A 37 -10.57 1.10 2.05
C THR A 37 -10.16 -0.32 1.72
N GLY A 38 -10.94 -1.01 0.91
CA GLY A 38 -10.65 -2.36 0.43
C GLY A 38 -10.24 -2.32 -1.04
N ASN A 39 -9.26 -3.13 -1.39
CA ASN A 39 -8.87 -3.37 -2.78
C ASN A 39 -9.02 -4.86 -3.08
N ALA A 40 -9.77 -5.21 -4.12
CA ALA A 40 -9.96 -6.60 -4.55
C ALA A 40 -8.73 -7.18 -5.27
N GLY A 41 -7.71 -6.34 -5.54
CA GLY A 41 -6.57 -6.71 -6.38
C GLY A 41 -6.97 -6.84 -7.86
N ASN A 42 -5.97 -7.07 -8.71
CA ASN A 42 -6.18 -7.22 -10.16
C ASN A 42 -6.51 -8.67 -10.58
N GLY A 43 -6.66 -9.59 -9.64
CA GLY A 43 -6.89 -11.00 -9.93
C GLY A 43 -8.36 -11.39 -9.85
N THR A 44 -9.02 -11.57 -10.98
CA THR A 44 -10.31 -12.26 -11.04
C THR A 44 -10.11 -13.76 -10.82
N ASN A 45 -10.96 -14.36 -9.98
CA ASN A 45 -10.99 -15.82 -9.77
C ASN A 45 -9.74 -16.43 -9.09
N LEU A 46 -9.00 -15.67 -8.26
CA LEU A 46 -7.84 -16.18 -7.54
C LEU A 46 -8.22 -17.26 -6.50
N SER A 47 -9.43 -17.19 -5.97
CA SER A 47 -9.98 -18.15 -4.98
C SER A 47 -10.72 -19.33 -5.60
N ILE A 48 -10.77 -19.44 -6.95
CA ILE A 48 -11.46 -20.51 -7.65
C ILE A 48 -10.43 -21.42 -8.31
N ALA A 49 -10.57 -22.73 -8.06
CA ALA A 49 -9.73 -23.73 -8.71
C ALA A 49 -10.00 -23.75 -10.22
N GLN A 50 -8.93 -23.51 -10.99
CA GLN A 50 -8.97 -23.63 -12.45
C GLN A 50 -8.40 -24.98 -12.85
N LEU A 51 -9.14 -25.69 -13.67
CA LEU A 51 -8.72 -26.97 -14.25
C LEU A 51 -8.16 -26.73 -15.65
N SER A 52 -7.09 -27.43 -15.98
CA SER A 52 -6.46 -27.38 -17.30
C SER A 52 -6.10 -28.78 -17.76
N SER A 53 -6.27 -29.04 -19.03
CA SER A 53 -5.78 -30.25 -19.67
C SER A 53 -4.32 -30.12 -20.16
N ALA A 54 -3.78 -28.91 -20.24
CA ALA A 54 -2.46 -28.67 -20.80
C ALA A 54 -1.31 -29.24 -19.96
N ASN A 55 -1.51 -29.35 -18.64
CA ASN A 55 -0.46 -29.78 -17.70
C ASN A 55 -0.70 -31.18 -17.12
N ALA A 56 -1.71 -31.90 -17.63
CA ALA A 56 -2.04 -33.22 -17.15
C ALA A 56 -1.93 -34.22 -18.30
N MET A 57 -0.77 -34.84 -18.44
CA MET A 57 -0.58 -35.98 -19.30
C MET A 57 -0.50 -37.26 -18.47
N TYR A 58 -1.20 -38.30 -18.90
CA TYR A 58 -1.08 -39.64 -18.34
C TYR A 58 -0.63 -40.62 -19.42
N TRP A 59 0.12 -41.60 -18.96
CA TRP A 59 0.58 -42.70 -19.80
C TRP A 59 -0.14 -43.96 -19.39
N PHE A 60 -0.67 -44.68 -20.33
CA PHE A 60 -1.26 -45.99 -20.05
C PHE A 60 -0.86 -47.00 -21.13
N PHE A 61 -0.80 -48.23 -20.71
CA PHE A 61 -0.48 -49.36 -21.58
C PHE A 61 -1.79 -50.03 -22.03
N ASN A 62 -2.02 -50.08 -23.36
CA ASN A 62 -3.24 -50.66 -23.90
C ASN A 62 -3.10 -52.17 -24.28
N GLY A 63 -2.05 -52.83 -23.81
CA GLY A 63 -1.73 -54.22 -24.12
C GLY A 63 -0.75 -54.40 -25.26
N SER A 64 -0.53 -53.37 -26.09
CA SER A 64 0.39 -53.42 -27.27
C SER A 64 1.38 -52.30 -27.28
N SER A 65 1.00 -51.13 -26.79
CA SER A 65 1.83 -49.92 -26.78
C SER A 65 1.50 -49.01 -25.58
N VAL A 66 2.46 -48.15 -25.25
CA VAL A 66 2.26 -47.05 -24.30
C VAL A 66 1.68 -45.89 -25.08
N ILE A 67 0.52 -45.42 -24.66
CA ILE A 67 -0.13 -44.22 -25.22
C ILE A 67 -0.27 -43.15 -24.14
N ASN A 68 -0.14 -41.89 -24.56
CA ASN A 68 -0.39 -40.74 -23.72
C ASN A 68 -1.77 -40.17 -23.99
N GLY A 69 -2.42 -39.73 -22.95
CA GLY A 69 -3.71 -39.07 -23.02
C GLY A 69 -3.68 -37.74 -22.33
N ALA A 70 -4.56 -36.82 -22.75
CA ALA A 70 -4.78 -35.58 -22.05
C ALA A 70 -5.63 -35.84 -20.79
N GLY A 71 -5.08 -35.55 -19.63
CA GLY A 71 -5.82 -35.53 -18.38
C GLY A 71 -6.31 -34.12 -18.03
N ILE A 72 -7.04 -34.03 -16.94
CA ILE A 72 -7.48 -32.75 -16.36
C ILE A 72 -6.84 -32.65 -14.99
N ALA A 73 -6.10 -31.58 -14.73
CA ALA A 73 -5.50 -31.30 -13.43
C ALA A 73 -5.72 -29.85 -13.02
N GLN A 74 -5.67 -29.63 -11.73
CA GLN A 74 -5.70 -28.27 -11.17
C GLN A 74 -4.46 -27.51 -11.65
N GLN A 75 -4.64 -26.30 -12.17
CA GLN A 75 -3.56 -25.53 -12.76
C GLN A 75 -2.69 -24.84 -11.72
N LYS A 76 -3.26 -24.43 -10.58
CA LYS A 76 -2.57 -23.73 -9.52
C LYS A 76 -3.21 -24.02 -8.16
N GLU A 77 -2.41 -23.94 -7.11
CA GLU A 77 -2.89 -23.99 -5.74
C GLU A 77 -3.72 -22.75 -5.44
N ILE A 78 -4.76 -22.94 -4.63
CA ILE A 78 -5.66 -21.87 -4.19
C ILE A 78 -5.65 -21.74 -2.67
N ASP A 79 -5.66 -20.52 -2.19
CA ASP A 79 -5.97 -20.20 -0.80
C ASP A 79 -7.46 -19.88 -0.68
N THR A 80 -8.21 -20.75 -0.01
CA THR A 80 -9.66 -20.59 0.20
C THR A 80 -9.99 -19.45 1.17
N ASN A 81 -8.99 -18.95 1.90
CA ASN A 81 -9.13 -17.87 2.88
C ASN A 81 -8.76 -16.49 2.34
N LEU A 82 -8.60 -16.38 1.02
CA LEU A 82 -8.26 -15.10 0.40
C LEU A 82 -9.25 -14.00 0.79
N LYS A 83 -8.68 -12.86 1.18
CA LYS A 83 -9.40 -11.64 1.55
C LYS A 83 -8.99 -10.50 0.64
N TRP A 84 -9.79 -9.47 0.62
CA TRP A 84 -9.42 -8.21 0.00
C TRP A 84 -8.30 -7.54 0.79
N GLU A 85 -7.38 -6.94 0.08
CA GLU A 85 -6.38 -6.06 0.66
C GLU A 85 -7.07 -4.92 1.41
N THR A 86 -6.49 -4.50 2.52
CA THR A 86 -7.01 -3.42 3.34
C THR A 86 -5.99 -2.29 3.38
N ASN A 87 -6.39 -1.13 2.86
CA ASN A 87 -5.64 0.10 3.03
C ASN A 87 -6.24 0.88 4.20
N GLU A 88 -5.44 1.13 5.22
CA GLU A 88 -5.80 1.90 6.41
C GLU A 88 -4.97 3.17 6.42
N GLN A 89 -5.61 4.31 6.65
CA GLN A 89 -4.94 5.60 6.72
C GLN A 89 -5.33 6.35 7.98
N THR A 90 -4.33 6.86 8.68
CA THR A 90 -4.46 7.77 9.82
C THR A 90 -3.74 9.06 9.50
N ASN A 91 -4.40 10.19 9.70
CA ASN A 91 -3.84 11.52 9.53
C ASN A 91 -4.10 12.36 10.78
N ILE A 92 -3.09 13.08 11.25
CA ILE A 92 -3.21 14.08 12.30
C ILE A 92 -2.56 15.36 11.76
N GLY A 93 -3.29 16.45 11.78
CA GLY A 93 -2.83 17.71 11.21
C GLY A 93 -3.16 18.92 12.08
N ILE A 94 -2.36 19.96 11.90
CA ILE A 94 -2.56 21.27 12.50
C ILE A 94 -2.48 22.34 11.42
N ASP A 95 -3.46 23.22 11.39
CA ASP A 95 -3.47 24.43 10.57
C ASP A 95 -3.41 25.65 11.47
N PHE A 96 -2.52 26.58 11.20
CA PHE A 96 -2.48 27.84 11.92
C PHE A 96 -2.14 29.00 10.99
N ALA A 97 -2.68 30.15 11.29
CA ALA A 97 -2.46 31.35 10.51
C ALA A 97 -2.35 32.59 11.43
N PHE A 98 -1.58 33.54 10.95
CA PHE A 98 -1.30 34.80 11.63
C PHE A 98 -1.59 35.99 10.69
N MET A 99 -1.60 37.21 11.25
CA MET A 99 -1.71 38.47 10.50
C MET A 99 -2.91 38.47 9.54
N ASN A 100 -4.11 38.19 10.04
CA ASN A 100 -5.31 38.10 9.22
C ASN A 100 -5.20 37.13 8.02
N ASN A 101 -4.58 35.96 8.26
CA ASN A 101 -4.29 34.94 7.25
C ASN A 101 -3.24 35.30 6.18
N GLU A 102 -2.49 36.39 6.37
CA GLU A 102 -1.36 36.67 5.47
C GLU A 102 -0.30 35.59 5.52
N LEU A 103 -0.02 35.05 6.71
CA LEU A 103 0.93 33.96 6.91
C LEU A 103 0.18 32.73 7.42
N SER A 104 0.24 31.64 6.70
CA SER A 104 -0.42 30.38 7.03
C SER A 104 0.52 29.18 6.95
N PHE A 105 0.31 28.24 7.87
CA PHE A 105 1.05 27.00 7.96
C PHE A 105 0.08 25.82 8.12
N SER A 106 0.41 24.72 7.48
CA SER A 106 -0.24 23.42 7.66
C SER A 106 0.83 22.38 7.85
N ALA A 107 0.66 21.51 8.85
CA ALA A 107 1.54 20.38 9.07
C ALA A 107 0.69 19.14 9.34
N ASP A 108 0.98 18.07 8.64
CA ASP A 108 0.28 16.80 8.74
C ASP A 108 1.27 15.66 9.00
N TYR A 109 0.93 14.79 9.92
CA TYR A 109 1.56 13.49 10.09
C TYR A 109 0.61 12.41 9.60
N PHE A 110 1.11 11.54 8.73
CA PHE A 110 0.31 10.46 8.18
C PHE A 110 0.95 9.09 8.42
N ILE A 111 0.08 8.09 8.58
CA ILE A 111 0.43 6.68 8.53
C ILE A 111 -0.53 6.03 7.55
N ARG A 112 0.01 5.30 6.58
CA ARG A 112 -0.74 4.50 5.59
C ARG A 112 -0.26 3.07 5.65
N ASP A 113 -1.14 2.18 6.07
CA ASP A 113 -0.91 0.74 6.14
C ASP A 113 -1.64 0.04 5.00
N ALA A 114 -0.89 -0.70 4.19
CA ALA A 114 -1.43 -1.64 3.23
C ALA A 114 -1.30 -3.03 3.84
N LYS A 115 -2.40 -3.58 4.33
CA LYS A 115 -2.51 -4.85 5.04
C LYS A 115 -3.16 -5.91 4.16
N ASP A 116 -2.90 -7.18 4.47
CA ASP A 116 -3.46 -8.32 3.75
C ASP A 116 -3.11 -8.28 2.24
N LEU A 117 -1.93 -7.74 1.88
CA LEU A 117 -1.49 -7.66 0.48
C LEU A 117 -1.46 -9.06 -0.15
N LEU A 118 -2.00 -9.15 -1.36
CA LEU A 118 -2.00 -10.38 -2.15
C LEU A 118 -0.62 -10.62 -2.74
N LEU A 119 0.12 -11.54 -2.16
CA LEU A 119 1.46 -11.92 -2.60
C LEU A 119 1.45 -13.29 -3.26
N TYR A 120 2.28 -13.45 -4.29
CA TYR A 120 2.54 -14.71 -4.97
C TYR A 120 3.68 -15.43 -4.27
N ARG A 121 3.34 -16.31 -3.33
CA ARG A 121 4.29 -16.99 -2.46
C ARG A 121 4.71 -18.33 -3.05
N GLN A 122 6.01 -18.62 -3.00
CA GLN A 122 6.53 -19.94 -3.33
C GLN A 122 6.14 -20.96 -2.24
N ILE A 123 5.73 -22.14 -2.66
CA ILE A 123 5.40 -23.26 -1.78
C ILE A 123 6.27 -24.47 -2.12
N ARG A 124 6.29 -25.43 -1.20
CA ARG A 124 7.11 -26.63 -1.40
C ARG A 124 6.60 -27.41 -2.61
N PRO A 125 7.46 -27.82 -3.56
CA PRO A 125 7.07 -28.59 -4.74
C PRO A 125 6.37 -29.92 -4.42
N SER A 126 6.53 -30.45 -3.20
CA SER A 126 5.84 -31.66 -2.74
C SER A 126 4.31 -31.53 -2.71
N THR A 127 3.78 -30.32 -2.74
CA THR A 127 2.33 -30.06 -2.88
C THR A 127 1.81 -30.26 -4.30
N GLY A 128 2.72 -30.40 -5.28
CA GLY A 128 2.38 -30.45 -6.70
C GLY A 128 2.31 -29.09 -7.38
N PHE A 129 2.52 -28.01 -6.64
CA PHE A 129 2.48 -26.63 -7.12
C PHE A 129 3.73 -25.86 -6.70
N SER A 130 4.09 -24.86 -7.48
CA SER A 130 5.25 -24.02 -7.18
C SER A 130 4.90 -22.79 -6.34
N ASN A 131 3.67 -22.30 -6.50
CA ASN A 131 3.26 -21.02 -5.91
C ASN A 131 1.77 -20.98 -5.55
N VAL A 132 1.43 -20.10 -4.63
CA VAL A 132 0.05 -19.81 -4.24
C VAL A 132 -0.12 -18.30 -4.00
N TYR A 133 -1.28 -17.75 -4.36
CA TYR A 133 -1.66 -16.41 -3.92
C TYR A 133 -2.21 -16.47 -2.51
N THR A 134 -1.67 -15.65 -1.62
CA THR A 134 -2.10 -15.56 -0.22
C THR A 134 -2.00 -14.13 0.30
N ASN A 135 -2.78 -13.80 1.31
CA ASN A 135 -2.68 -12.52 2.00
C ASN A 135 -1.55 -12.59 3.03
N ALA A 136 -0.37 -12.12 2.68
CA ALA A 136 0.83 -12.26 3.51
C ALA A 136 1.69 -10.98 3.59
N GLY A 137 1.19 -9.85 3.11
CA GLY A 137 1.98 -8.61 3.08
C GLY A 137 1.36 -7.51 3.94
N HIS A 138 2.25 -6.78 4.66
CA HIS A 138 1.92 -5.54 5.35
C HIS A 138 3.04 -4.53 5.11
N ILE A 139 2.71 -3.47 4.40
CA ILE A 139 3.62 -2.36 4.12
C ILE A 139 3.09 -1.10 4.79
N ARG A 140 3.98 -0.37 5.45
CA ARG A 140 3.68 0.92 6.08
C ARG A 140 4.42 2.04 5.39
N ASN A 141 3.70 3.11 5.11
CA ASN A 141 4.24 4.39 4.70
C ASN A 141 3.86 5.43 5.76
N SER A 142 4.83 6.14 6.30
CA SER A 142 4.58 7.21 7.26
C SER A 142 5.47 8.41 6.98
N GLY A 143 5.02 9.59 7.37
CA GLY A 143 5.79 10.78 7.13
C GLY A 143 5.11 12.06 7.60
N PHE A 144 5.81 13.15 7.37
CA PHE A 144 5.31 14.49 7.62
C PHE A 144 5.16 15.24 6.30
N GLU A 145 4.09 15.99 6.18
CA GLU A 145 3.86 16.94 5.10
C GLU A 145 3.69 18.32 5.74
N PHE A 146 4.31 19.34 5.15
CA PHE A 146 4.13 20.71 5.61
C PHE A 146 3.98 21.67 4.44
N THR A 147 3.18 22.70 4.67
CA THR A 147 2.99 23.81 3.74
C THR A 147 3.10 25.10 4.52
N ALA A 148 3.88 26.05 4.02
CA ALA A 148 3.91 27.42 4.50
C ALA A 148 3.51 28.34 3.34
N ALA A 149 2.60 29.27 3.57
CA ALA A 149 2.20 30.25 2.56
C ALA A 149 2.15 31.64 3.16
N TRP A 150 2.71 32.59 2.44
CA TRP A 150 2.63 34.02 2.72
C TRP A 150 1.97 34.71 1.55
N ASN A 151 0.91 35.47 1.83
CA ASN A 151 0.17 36.25 0.85
C ASN A 151 0.03 37.69 1.36
N LYS A 152 0.48 38.63 0.61
CA LYS A 152 0.41 40.04 0.94
C LYS A 152 -0.20 40.82 -0.20
N SER A 153 -1.23 41.60 0.11
CA SER A 153 -1.85 42.55 -0.82
C SER A 153 -1.35 43.95 -0.53
N PHE A 154 -0.82 44.57 -1.54
CA PHE A 154 -0.51 45.99 -1.57
C PHE A 154 -1.55 46.67 -2.45
N SER A 155 -1.54 48.03 -2.51
CA SER A 155 -2.55 48.78 -3.27
C SER A 155 -2.76 48.24 -4.70
N ASP A 156 -1.68 47.98 -5.41
CA ASP A 156 -1.71 47.58 -6.84
C ASP A 156 -1.11 46.19 -7.10
N TRP A 157 -0.58 45.55 -6.07
CA TRP A 157 0.13 44.26 -6.18
C TRP A 157 -0.35 43.26 -5.19
N ASN A 158 -0.46 41.99 -5.64
CA ASN A 158 -0.66 40.84 -4.77
C ASN A 158 0.54 39.90 -4.91
N ILE A 159 1.24 39.67 -3.81
CA ILE A 159 2.39 38.78 -3.78
C ILE A 159 2.03 37.56 -2.96
N GLY A 160 2.24 36.35 -3.51
CA GLY A 160 2.05 35.08 -2.83
C GLY A 160 3.29 34.20 -2.98
N ILE A 161 3.77 33.68 -1.86
CA ILE A 161 4.87 32.71 -1.80
C ILE A 161 4.35 31.47 -1.08
N ARG A 162 4.58 30.30 -1.66
CA ARG A 162 4.21 29.02 -1.04
C ARG A 162 5.40 28.07 -1.07
N LEU A 163 5.67 27.45 0.08
CA LEU A 163 6.68 26.42 0.26
C LEU A 163 5.98 25.14 0.71
N ASN A 164 6.35 24.02 0.11
CA ASN A 164 5.86 22.70 0.49
C ASN A 164 7.07 21.79 0.72
N GLY A 165 6.94 20.89 1.68
CA GLY A 165 7.93 19.85 1.92
C GLY A 165 7.28 18.61 2.50
N SER A 166 7.89 17.46 2.25
CA SER A 166 7.43 16.19 2.81
C SER A 166 8.60 15.27 3.13
N THR A 167 8.39 14.42 4.12
CA THR A 167 9.26 13.29 4.42
C THR A 167 8.47 12.01 4.25
N LEU A 168 9.12 10.95 3.82
CA LEU A 168 8.49 9.64 3.66
C LEU A 168 9.42 8.57 4.23
N LYS A 169 8.87 7.73 5.12
CA LYS A 169 9.46 6.47 5.55
C LYS A 169 8.58 5.34 5.01
N ASN A 170 9.17 4.47 4.20
CA ASN A 170 8.56 3.24 3.74
C ASN A 170 9.16 2.06 4.51
N GLU A 171 8.33 1.11 4.94
CA GLU A 171 8.78 -0.04 5.72
C GLU A 171 7.89 -1.26 5.44
N ALA A 172 8.51 -2.39 5.13
CA ALA A 172 7.85 -3.68 5.08
C ALA A 172 7.72 -4.23 6.51
N ILE A 173 6.50 -4.21 7.06
CA ILE A 173 6.23 -4.69 8.43
C ILE A 173 6.20 -6.22 8.45
N GLU A 174 5.54 -6.80 7.46
CA GLU A 174 5.40 -8.24 7.32
C GLU A 174 5.28 -8.60 5.84
N VAL A 175 6.21 -9.40 5.34
CA VAL A 175 6.18 -9.91 3.96
C VAL A 175 6.42 -11.43 3.90
N GLY A 176 6.44 -12.10 5.09
CA GLY A 176 6.78 -13.51 5.18
C GLY A 176 8.26 -13.76 4.87
N ASP A 177 8.52 -14.63 3.91
CA ASP A 177 9.89 -14.87 3.45
C ASP A 177 10.41 -13.65 2.65
N PRO A 178 11.72 -13.36 2.70
CA PRO A 178 12.30 -12.27 1.93
C PRO A 178 11.99 -12.39 0.43
N ILE A 179 11.53 -11.29 -0.16
CA ILE A 179 11.19 -11.22 -1.59
C ILE A 179 12.38 -10.63 -2.34
N PHE A 180 12.97 -11.42 -3.21
CA PHE A 180 14.06 -10.99 -4.09
C PHE A 180 13.50 -10.50 -5.41
N SER A 181 13.80 -9.26 -5.77
CA SER A 181 13.48 -8.71 -7.07
C SER A 181 14.66 -8.97 -8.01
N LYS A 182 14.40 -9.71 -9.08
CA LYS A 182 15.39 -10.01 -10.12
C LYS A 182 15.19 -9.06 -11.28
N SER A 183 16.26 -8.38 -11.68
CA SER A 183 16.29 -7.59 -12.90
C SER A 183 17.35 -8.18 -13.82
N GLY A 184 16.95 -8.57 -15.01
CA GLY A 184 17.84 -9.10 -16.04
C GLY A 184 17.01 -9.62 -17.22
N SER A 185 17.49 -9.43 -18.44
CA SER A 185 16.89 -10.05 -19.62
C SER A 185 17.51 -11.43 -19.79
N ALA A 186 16.71 -12.39 -20.20
CA ALA A 186 17.15 -13.76 -20.48
C ALA A 186 18.21 -13.88 -21.61
N GLN A 187 18.65 -12.75 -22.17
CA GLN A 187 19.65 -12.67 -23.24
C GLN A 187 21.09 -12.50 -22.75
N ASP A 188 21.29 -12.15 -21.46
CA ASP A 188 22.63 -11.90 -20.92
C ASP A 188 23.19 -13.07 -20.07
N GLY A 189 22.94 -14.30 -20.45
CA GLY A 189 23.54 -15.50 -19.90
C GLY A 189 23.69 -15.46 -18.36
N ASP A 190 22.95 -16.31 -17.67
CA ASP A 190 23.08 -16.79 -16.27
C ASP A 190 23.43 -15.81 -15.09
N ASN A 191 23.62 -14.51 -15.32
CA ASN A 191 23.84 -13.53 -14.25
C ASN A 191 22.53 -12.89 -13.81
N TRP A 192 21.74 -13.64 -13.05
CA TRP A 192 20.58 -13.12 -12.32
C TRP A 192 21.06 -12.53 -10.99
N ASP A 193 21.55 -11.31 -11.01
CA ASP A 193 21.83 -10.61 -9.78
C ASP A 193 20.52 -10.14 -9.11
N ASN A 194 20.39 -10.42 -7.82
CA ASN A 194 19.30 -9.86 -7.02
C ASN A 194 19.61 -8.39 -6.79
N HIS A 195 18.88 -7.50 -7.45
CA HIS A 195 19.12 -6.05 -7.35
C HIS A 195 18.45 -5.41 -6.14
N SER A 196 17.43 -6.03 -5.60
CA SER A 196 16.77 -5.53 -4.39
C SER A 196 16.13 -6.65 -3.59
N ILE A 197 16.03 -6.42 -2.30
CA ILE A 197 15.38 -7.32 -1.36
C ILE A 197 14.27 -6.58 -0.62
N THR A 198 13.15 -7.23 -0.40
CA THR A 198 12.11 -6.76 0.51
C THR A 198 12.02 -7.72 1.67
N GLN A 199 12.32 -7.25 2.87
CA GLN A 199 12.30 -8.03 4.11
C GLN A 199 11.73 -7.20 5.26
N ASN A 200 11.29 -7.88 6.31
CA ASN A 200 10.68 -7.24 7.47
C ASN A 200 11.60 -6.22 8.13
N GLY A 201 11.07 -5.03 8.43
CA GLY A 201 11.78 -3.94 9.09
C GLY A 201 12.62 -3.05 8.17
N TYR A 202 12.66 -3.31 6.86
CA TYR A 202 13.41 -2.54 5.88
C TYR A 202 12.49 -1.88 4.85
N PRO A 203 12.98 -0.86 4.14
CA PRO A 203 12.25 -0.30 3.00
C PRO A 203 11.96 -1.35 1.92
N VAL A 204 10.86 -1.19 1.21
CA VAL A 204 10.52 -2.07 0.09
C VAL A 204 11.53 -1.84 -1.04
N GLY A 205 12.18 -2.92 -1.48
CA GLY A 205 13.15 -2.86 -2.57
C GLY A 205 14.49 -2.24 -2.19
N SER A 206 14.90 -2.37 -0.93
CA SER A 206 16.21 -1.91 -0.45
C SER A 206 17.37 -2.78 -0.97
#